data_e2521367956b17c84c6c953ac912e308
#
_entry.id   e2521367956b17c84c6c953ac912e308
#
_cell.length_a   1.000
_cell.length_b   1.000
_cell.length_c   1.000
_cell.angle_alpha   90.00
_cell.angle_beta   90.00
_cell.angle_gamma   90.00
#
_symmetry.space_group_name_H-M   'P 1'
#
loop_
_entity.id
_entity.type
_entity.pdbx_description
1 polymer ?
#
loop_
_entity_poly.entity_id
_entity_poly.type
_entity_poly.pdbx_seq_one_letter_code
_entity_poly.pdbx_strand_id
1 'polypeptide(L)'
;ALSILTVGPVGLSSHHVRWVWTLSVFITFVIVWLGTEVWLTRSSRPENRSRALTVVAVVLTAAFSIANIGYHAHPDGPVAAYPTMAAMRRVFPEMGMLAEHDPLIYETSNVRVFEPYSATMMMRMQELGIEFRVTDEGLVRQLGNSRRANGTETTTVFQLEGVEALNYGGPACTVALASAF
;
A
#
# COMPACT_ATOMS: atom_id res chain seq x y z
N ALA A 1 -15.56 -15.27 -9.39
CA ALA A 1 -14.35 -14.71 -8.75
C ALA A 1 -14.69 -13.99 -7.44
N LEU A 2 -15.79 -13.23 -7.37
CA LEU A 2 -16.23 -12.54 -6.14
C LEU A 2 -16.63 -13.48 -5.00
N SER A 3 -17.05 -14.72 -5.33
CA SER A 3 -17.40 -15.72 -4.31
C SER A 3 -16.22 -16.23 -3.48
N ILE A 4 -14.98 -15.90 -3.89
CA ILE A 4 -13.76 -16.29 -3.17
C ILE A 4 -13.37 -15.24 -2.12
N LEU A 5 -13.98 -14.06 -2.16
CA LEU A 5 -13.70 -13.01 -1.20
C LEU A 5 -14.31 -13.39 0.15
N THR A 6 -13.46 -13.80 1.08
CA THR A 6 -13.86 -13.92 2.48
C THR A 6 -14.08 -12.53 3.05
N VAL A 7 -15.33 -12.23 3.36
CA VAL A 7 -15.68 -10.99 4.06
C VAL A 7 -15.32 -11.20 5.52
N GLY A 8 -14.25 -10.57 5.97
CA GLY A 8 -13.85 -10.59 7.38
C GLY A 8 -14.84 -9.77 8.23
N PRO A 9 -14.70 -9.79 9.56
CA PRO A 9 -15.58 -9.08 10.48
C PRO A 9 -15.62 -7.55 10.26
N VAL A 10 -14.66 -7.01 9.54
CA VAL A 10 -14.56 -5.58 9.17
C VAL A 10 -15.14 -5.26 7.77
N GLY A 11 -15.71 -6.24 7.09
CA GLY A 11 -16.32 -6.07 5.77
C GLY A 11 -15.34 -6.07 4.62
N LEU A 12 -15.83 -5.67 3.43
CA LEU A 12 -15.03 -5.51 2.22
C LEU A 12 -14.31 -4.16 2.25
N SER A 13 -13.00 -4.20 2.30
CA SER A 13 -12.19 -3.00 2.15
C SER A 13 -11.75 -2.80 0.68
N SER A 14 -11.40 -1.56 0.33
CA SER A 14 -11.03 -1.19 -1.04
C SER A 14 -9.85 -2.00 -1.60
N HIS A 15 -8.93 -2.45 -0.76
CA HIS A 15 -7.79 -3.24 -1.21
C HIS A 15 -8.16 -4.69 -1.58
N HIS A 16 -9.25 -5.25 -1.04
CA HIS A 16 -9.75 -6.57 -1.45
C HIS A 16 -10.29 -6.57 -2.88
N VAL A 17 -10.65 -5.41 -3.41
CA VAL A 17 -11.23 -5.25 -4.74
C VAL A 17 -10.32 -4.51 -5.73
N ARG A 18 -9.07 -4.25 -5.36
CA ARG A 18 -8.11 -3.57 -6.26
C ARG A 18 -7.95 -4.23 -7.62
N TRP A 19 -7.99 -5.55 -7.67
CA TRP A 19 -7.93 -6.30 -8.92
C TRP A 19 -9.15 -6.06 -9.84
N VAL A 20 -10.29 -5.62 -9.28
CA VAL A 20 -11.47 -5.26 -10.07
C VAL A 20 -11.18 -4.05 -10.98
N TRP A 21 -10.31 -3.13 -10.55
CA TRP A 21 -9.86 -2.02 -11.37
C TRP A 21 -9.13 -2.51 -12.61
N THR A 22 -8.18 -3.40 -12.45
CA THR A 22 -7.43 -3.99 -13.57
C THR A 22 -8.37 -4.74 -14.52
N LEU A 23 -9.31 -5.50 -13.97
CA LEU A 23 -10.32 -6.20 -14.75
C LEU A 23 -11.23 -5.21 -15.50
N SER A 24 -11.67 -4.13 -14.87
CA SER A 24 -12.52 -3.11 -15.50
C SER A 24 -11.79 -2.41 -16.65
N VAL A 25 -10.53 -2.07 -16.47
CA VAL A 25 -9.68 -1.51 -17.54
C VAL A 25 -9.56 -2.50 -18.70
N PHE A 26 -9.30 -3.77 -18.41
CA PHE A 26 -9.19 -4.81 -19.45
C PHE A 26 -10.51 -5.00 -20.21
N ILE A 27 -11.64 -5.08 -19.50
CA ILE A 27 -12.97 -5.20 -20.14
C ILE A 27 -13.26 -3.99 -21.02
N THR A 28 -12.99 -2.78 -20.52
CA THR A 28 -13.19 -1.55 -21.30
C THR A 28 -12.33 -1.56 -22.56
N PHE A 29 -11.06 -1.96 -22.43
CA PHE A 29 -10.16 -2.10 -23.57
C PHE A 29 -10.73 -3.08 -24.62
N VAL A 30 -11.18 -4.27 -24.19
CA VAL A 30 -11.75 -5.28 -25.09
C VAL A 30 -13.00 -4.75 -25.79
N ILE A 31 -13.91 -4.07 -25.08
CA ILE A 31 -15.13 -3.51 -25.66
C ILE A 31 -14.78 -2.45 -26.72
N VAL A 32 -13.87 -1.54 -26.41
CA VAL A 32 -13.41 -0.50 -27.34
C VAL A 32 -12.73 -1.12 -28.55
N TRP A 33 -11.87 -2.12 -28.33
CA TRP A 33 -11.20 -2.86 -29.41
C TRP A 33 -12.20 -3.52 -30.35
N LEU A 34 -13.14 -4.32 -29.81
CA LEU A 34 -14.17 -5.00 -30.60
C LEU A 34 -15.08 -4.00 -31.34
N GLY A 35 -15.49 -2.92 -30.65
CA GLY A 35 -16.29 -1.87 -31.26
C GLY A 35 -15.55 -1.21 -32.45
N THR A 36 -14.26 -0.96 -32.28
CA THR A 36 -13.40 -0.39 -33.34
C THR A 36 -13.25 -1.38 -34.51
N GLU A 37 -13.06 -2.66 -34.24
CA GLU A 37 -12.99 -3.68 -35.28
C GLU A 37 -14.30 -3.80 -36.09
N VAL A 38 -15.47 -3.85 -35.41
CA VAL A 38 -16.77 -3.88 -36.05
C VAL A 38 -17.02 -2.63 -36.90
N TRP A 39 -16.66 -1.45 -36.37
CA TRP A 39 -16.81 -0.19 -37.12
C TRP A 39 -15.92 -0.16 -38.37
N LEU A 40 -14.66 -0.57 -38.25
CA LEU A 40 -13.69 -0.61 -39.35
C LEU A 40 -14.03 -1.68 -40.41
N THR A 41 -14.60 -2.81 -40.02
CA THR A 41 -15.06 -3.82 -41.01
C THR A 41 -16.22 -3.34 -41.86
N ARG A 42 -17.04 -2.44 -41.31
CA ARG A 42 -18.13 -1.80 -42.05
C ARG A 42 -17.66 -0.65 -42.96
N SER A 43 -16.47 -0.13 -42.70
CA SER A 43 -15.87 0.97 -43.47
C SER A 43 -15.12 0.39 -44.70
N SER A 44 -15.49 0.80 -45.91
CA SER A 44 -15.14 0.17 -47.19
C SER A 44 -13.69 0.39 -47.66
N ARG A 45 -12.78 0.95 -46.88
CA ARG A 45 -11.40 1.26 -47.32
C ARG A 45 -10.32 0.66 -46.42
N PRO A 46 -9.61 -0.40 -46.86
CA PRO A 46 -8.64 -1.12 -46.03
C PRO A 46 -7.41 -0.30 -45.65
N GLU A 47 -6.98 0.67 -46.45
CA GLU A 47 -5.81 1.53 -46.17
C GLU A 47 -5.99 2.44 -44.95
N ASN A 48 -7.21 2.90 -44.71
CA ASN A 48 -7.49 3.76 -43.57
C ASN A 48 -7.65 2.97 -42.24
N ARG A 49 -7.82 1.67 -42.32
CA ARG A 49 -8.06 0.80 -41.16
C ARG A 49 -6.87 0.78 -40.19
N SER A 50 -5.68 0.54 -40.71
CA SER A 50 -4.45 0.48 -39.91
C SER A 50 -4.15 1.85 -39.25
N ARG A 51 -4.31 2.95 -40.00
CA ARG A 51 -4.12 4.29 -39.45
C ARG A 51 -5.13 4.63 -38.36
N ALA A 52 -6.41 4.29 -38.57
CA ALA A 52 -7.46 4.55 -37.59
C ALA A 52 -7.23 3.75 -36.29
N LEU A 53 -6.85 2.48 -36.37
CA LEU A 53 -6.49 1.67 -35.21
C LEU A 53 -5.30 2.24 -34.43
N THR A 54 -4.26 2.67 -35.15
CA THR A 54 -3.11 3.31 -34.52
C THR A 54 -3.50 4.61 -33.80
N VAL A 55 -4.29 5.47 -34.43
CA VAL A 55 -4.76 6.71 -33.83
C VAL A 55 -5.60 6.44 -32.58
N VAL A 56 -6.54 5.48 -32.64
CA VAL A 56 -7.35 5.11 -31.47
C VAL A 56 -6.48 4.56 -30.34
N ALA A 57 -5.52 3.70 -30.63
CA ALA A 57 -4.60 3.15 -29.63
C ALA A 57 -3.76 4.25 -28.98
N VAL A 58 -3.21 5.18 -29.76
CA VAL A 58 -2.43 6.33 -29.27
C VAL A 58 -3.29 7.24 -28.40
N VAL A 59 -4.50 7.58 -28.83
CA VAL A 59 -5.43 8.45 -28.08
C VAL A 59 -5.82 7.78 -26.75
N LEU A 60 -6.15 6.50 -26.76
CA LEU A 60 -6.49 5.78 -25.54
C LEU A 60 -5.28 5.70 -24.59
N THR A 61 -4.10 5.39 -25.10
CA THR A 61 -2.88 5.34 -24.28
C THR A 61 -2.59 6.72 -23.68
N ALA A 62 -2.66 7.79 -24.48
CA ALA A 62 -2.47 9.15 -24.01
C ALA A 62 -3.50 9.54 -22.95
N ALA A 63 -4.79 9.27 -23.18
CA ALA A 63 -5.84 9.57 -22.22
C ALA A 63 -5.65 8.82 -20.89
N PHE A 64 -5.30 7.54 -20.95
CA PHE A 64 -4.97 6.76 -19.76
C PHE A 64 -3.72 7.29 -19.04
N SER A 65 -2.67 7.63 -19.78
CA SER A 65 -1.45 8.17 -19.20
C SER A 65 -1.71 9.53 -18.53
N ILE A 66 -2.42 10.44 -19.17
CA ILE A 66 -2.75 11.76 -18.64
C ILE A 66 -3.61 11.63 -17.37
N ALA A 67 -4.62 10.78 -17.38
CA ALA A 67 -5.45 10.54 -16.20
C ALA A 67 -4.65 10.02 -14.98
N ASN A 68 -3.58 9.26 -15.23
CA ASN A 68 -2.72 8.71 -14.19
C ASN A 68 -1.59 9.66 -13.75
N ILE A 69 -1.17 10.62 -14.58
CA ILE A 69 -0.10 11.56 -14.23
C ILE A 69 -0.43 12.33 -12.94
N GLY A 70 -1.64 12.88 -12.84
CA GLY A 70 -2.07 13.62 -11.65
C GLY A 70 -2.05 12.75 -10.37
N TYR A 71 -2.39 11.48 -10.51
CA TYR A 71 -2.39 10.53 -9.40
C TYR A 71 -0.99 10.12 -8.94
N HIS A 72 -0.04 10.02 -9.88
CA HIS A 72 1.34 9.61 -9.61
C HIS A 72 2.32 10.78 -9.51
N ALA A 73 1.88 12.00 -9.83
CA ALA A 73 2.72 13.20 -9.77
C ALA A 73 3.00 13.69 -8.34
N HIS A 74 2.26 13.21 -7.35
CA HIS A 74 2.58 13.48 -5.95
C HIS A 74 3.72 12.57 -5.51
N PRO A 75 4.86 13.12 -5.09
CA PRO A 75 6.02 12.32 -4.65
C PRO A 75 5.68 11.43 -3.45
N ASP A 76 4.61 11.76 -2.74
CA ASP A 76 4.14 11.04 -1.56
C ASP A 76 3.05 10.01 -1.88
N GLY A 77 2.66 9.87 -3.15
CA GLY A 77 1.56 9.02 -3.58
C GLY A 77 0.18 9.56 -3.17
N PRO A 78 -0.89 8.90 -3.59
CA PRO A 78 -2.25 9.27 -3.25
C PRO A 78 -2.59 8.81 -1.83
N VAL A 79 -2.27 9.61 -0.85
CA VAL A 79 -2.45 9.24 0.56
C VAL A 79 -3.61 10.02 1.15
N ALA A 80 -4.68 9.32 1.48
CA ALA A 80 -5.79 9.89 2.23
C ALA A 80 -5.36 10.45 3.61
N ALA A 81 -4.20 10.00 4.11
CA ALA A 81 -3.64 10.37 5.41
C ALA A 81 -2.29 11.10 5.26
N TYR A 82 -2.21 12.06 4.34
CA TYR A 82 -0.98 12.83 4.09
C TYR A 82 -0.33 13.44 5.36
N PRO A 83 -1.08 14.09 6.27
CA PRO A 83 -0.49 14.64 7.50
C PRO A 83 0.19 13.55 8.35
N THR A 84 -0.42 12.39 8.42
CA THR A 84 0.11 11.24 9.16
C THR A 84 1.39 10.69 8.54
N MET A 85 1.44 10.56 7.23
CA MET A 85 2.65 10.12 6.52
C MET A 85 3.79 11.12 6.69
N ALA A 86 3.50 12.42 6.69
CA ALA A 86 4.48 13.45 6.96
C ALA A 86 5.03 13.35 8.40
N ALA A 87 4.16 13.06 9.38
CA ALA A 87 4.57 12.81 10.76
C ALA A 87 5.46 11.57 10.88
N MET A 88 5.09 10.47 10.22
CA MET A 88 5.88 9.24 10.22
C MET A 88 7.30 9.45 9.66
N ARG A 89 7.44 10.23 8.59
CA ARG A 89 8.76 10.57 8.02
C ARG A 89 9.67 11.32 8.98
N ARG A 90 9.10 12.08 9.93
CA ARG A 90 9.91 12.77 10.97
C ARG A 90 10.50 11.78 11.98
N VAL A 91 9.90 10.61 12.13
CA VAL A 91 10.39 9.55 13.02
C VAL A 91 11.54 8.74 12.37
N PHE A 92 11.62 8.70 11.06
CA PHE A 92 12.58 7.86 10.32
C PHE A 92 14.06 8.06 10.70
N PRO A 93 14.57 9.28 10.93
CA PRO A 93 15.96 9.46 11.34
C PRO A 93 16.29 8.73 12.64
N GLU A 94 15.37 8.73 13.59
CA GLU A 94 15.56 8.13 14.91
C GLU A 94 15.52 6.60 14.90
N MET A 95 14.93 6.02 13.85
CA MET A 95 14.84 4.56 13.75
C MET A 95 16.18 3.86 13.61
N GLY A 96 17.23 4.57 13.19
CA GLY A 96 18.57 4.01 13.05
C GLY A 96 19.12 3.45 14.36
N MET A 97 18.75 4.02 15.51
CA MET A 97 19.16 3.54 16.83
C MET A 97 18.58 2.15 17.18
N LEU A 98 17.50 1.74 16.53
CA LEU A 98 16.91 0.42 16.74
C LEU A 98 17.82 -0.72 16.25
N ALA A 99 18.79 -0.43 15.38
CA ALA A 99 19.74 -1.43 14.87
C ALA A 99 20.66 -2.00 15.98
N GLU A 100 20.84 -1.27 17.07
CA GLU A 100 21.61 -1.75 18.22
C GLU A 100 20.87 -2.82 19.03
N HIS A 101 19.57 -3.01 18.77
CA HIS A 101 18.68 -3.90 19.50
C HIS A 101 18.15 -5.04 18.62
N ASP A 102 18.80 -5.31 17.51
CA ASP A 102 18.44 -6.35 16.54
C ASP A 102 18.80 -7.76 17.06
N PRO A 103 17.93 -8.79 16.95
CA PRO A 103 16.55 -8.77 16.49
C PRO A 103 15.57 -8.26 17.54
N LEU A 104 14.53 -7.53 17.08
CA LEU A 104 13.51 -6.96 17.97
C LEU A 104 12.09 -7.46 17.65
N ILE A 105 11.21 -7.38 18.64
CA ILE A 105 9.77 -7.53 18.44
C ILE A 105 9.19 -6.15 18.08
N TYR A 106 8.44 -6.09 16.98
CA TYR A 106 7.66 -4.93 16.62
C TYR A 106 6.18 -5.18 16.94
N GLU A 107 5.68 -4.48 17.95
CA GLU A 107 4.35 -4.67 18.53
C GLU A 107 3.40 -3.56 18.11
N THR A 108 2.29 -3.95 17.49
CA THR A 108 1.29 -3.04 16.91
C THR A 108 -0.11 -3.23 17.48
N SER A 109 -0.27 -3.99 18.56
CA SER A 109 -1.60 -4.29 19.14
C SER A 109 -2.36 -3.06 19.62
N ASN A 110 -1.64 -1.97 19.89
CA ASN A 110 -2.19 -0.70 20.37
C ASN A 110 -2.47 0.32 19.26
N VAL A 111 -2.32 -0.05 17.99
CA VAL A 111 -2.72 0.78 16.85
C VAL A 111 -4.04 0.32 16.27
N ARG A 112 -4.78 1.26 15.69
CA ARG A 112 -6.08 0.95 15.08
C ARG A 112 -5.94 -0.02 13.91
N VAL A 113 -6.91 -0.88 13.76
CA VAL A 113 -7.01 -1.77 12.60
C VAL A 113 -7.06 -0.93 11.31
N PHE A 114 -6.24 -1.29 10.32
CA PHE A 114 -6.07 -0.57 9.05
C PHE A 114 -5.40 0.81 9.15
N GLU A 115 -4.63 1.03 10.20
CA GLU A 115 -3.80 2.22 10.25
C GLU A 115 -2.71 2.20 9.13
N PRO A 116 -2.27 3.36 8.64
CA PRO A 116 -1.31 3.43 7.55
C PRO A 116 0.17 3.42 8.00
N TYR A 117 0.45 3.30 9.29
CA TYR A 117 1.78 3.60 9.84
C TYR A 117 2.67 2.37 9.97
N SER A 118 2.16 1.26 10.50
CA SER A 118 2.97 0.10 10.82
C SER A 118 3.67 -0.49 9.59
N ALA A 119 2.98 -0.54 8.45
CA ALA A 119 3.57 -0.98 7.21
C ALA A 119 4.74 -0.09 6.78
N THR A 120 4.62 1.23 6.95
CA THR A 120 5.67 2.20 6.63
C THR A 120 6.88 2.05 7.56
N MET A 121 6.63 1.84 8.86
CA MET A 121 7.68 1.61 9.85
C MET A 121 8.41 0.29 9.60
N MET A 122 7.69 -0.79 9.33
CA MET A 122 8.28 -2.09 9.00
C MET A 122 9.13 -2.01 7.72
N MET A 123 8.66 -1.30 6.70
CA MET A 123 9.44 -1.07 5.49
C MET A 123 10.72 -0.29 5.80
N ARG A 124 10.63 0.74 6.62
CA ARG A 124 11.82 1.51 7.01
C ARG A 124 12.83 0.71 7.81
N MET A 125 12.38 -0.12 8.76
CA MET A 125 13.27 -1.06 9.46
C MET A 125 13.97 -2.00 8.49
N GLN A 126 13.25 -2.53 7.51
CA GLN A 126 13.83 -3.41 6.49
C GLN A 126 14.86 -2.70 5.60
N GLU A 127 14.61 -1.43 5.21
CA GLU A 127 15.58 -0.60 4.47
C GLU A 127 16.87 -0.37 5.27
N LEU A 128 16.76 -0.22 6.59
CA LEU A 128 17.88 -0.06 7.50
C LEU A 128 18.59 -1.38 7.84
N GLY A 129 18.10 -2.51 7.35
CA GLY A 129 18.64 -3.83 7.65
C GLY A 129 18.30 -4.36 9.05
N ILE A 130 17.37 -3.73 9.75
CA ILE A 130 16.96 -4.12 11.09
C ILE A 130 16.07 -5.38 11.02
N GLU A 131 16.49 -6.44 11.70
CA GLU A 131 15.69 -7.66 11.82
C GLU A 131 14.59 -7.47 12.86
N PHE A 132 13.36 -7.41 12.42
CA PHE A 132 12.20 -7.35 13.30
C PHE A 132 11.32 -8.59 13.14
N ARG A 133 10.62 -8.93 14.21
CA ARG A 133 9.63 -10.00 14.26
C ARG A 133 8.33 -9.47 14.84
N VAL A 134 7.24 -10.17 14.62
CA VAL A 134 5.89 -9.77 15.04
C VAL A 134 5.22 -10.90 15.78
N THR A 135 4.37 -10.55 16.75
CA THR A 135 3.56 -11.50 17.54
C THR A 135 2.17 -11.69 16.93
N ASP A 136 1.66 -10.66 16.22
CA ASP A 136 0.32 -10.70 15.62
C ASP A 136 0.23 -11.71 14.48
N GLU A 137 -0.70 -12.67 14.60
CA GLU A 137 -0.92 -13.73 13.61
C GLU A 137 -1.37 -13.22 12.24
N GLY A 138 -2.05 -12.06 12.18
CA GLY A 138 -2.43 -11.40 10.93
C GLY A 138 -1.21 -10.87 10.20
N LEU A 139 -0.29 -10.21 10.91
CA LEU A 139 0.97 -9.74 10.37
C LEU A 139 1.88 -10.91 9.98
N VAL A 140 1.95 -11.97 10.78
CA VAL A 140 2.72 -13.18 10.41
C VAL A 140 2.21 -13.78 9.10
N ARG A 141 0.90 -13.84 8.88
CA ARG A 141 0.33 -14.32 7.61
C ARG A 141 0.67 -13.42 6.42
N GLN A 142 0.81 -12.12 6.65
CA GLN A 142 1.16 -11.16 5.59
C GLN A 142 2.66 -11.13 5.28
N LEU A 143 3.49 -11.19 6.30
CA LEU A 143 4.94 -11.04 6.20
C LEU A 143 5.68 -12.37 6.01
N GLY A 144 5.04 -13.47 6.35
CA GLY A 144 5.60 -14.82 6.32
C GLY A 144 6.10 -15.31 7.67
N ASN A 145 6.20 -16.64 7.81
CA ASN A 145 6.59 -17.27 9.07
C ASN A 145 8.00 -16.92 9.57
N SER A 146 8.88 -16.48 8.69
CA SER A 146 10.22 -16.00 9.06
C SER A 146 10.20 -14.74 9.96
N ARG A 147 9.10 -14.01 9.93
CA ARG A 147 8.87 -12.83 10.76
C ARG A 147 8.12 -13.13 12.08
N ARG A 148 7.80 -14.37 12.33
CA ARG A 148 7.18 -14.77 13.61
C ARG A 148 8.18 -14.65 14.75
N ALA A 149 7.77 -14.05 15.86
CA ALA A 149 8.55 -14.05 17.09
C ALA A 149 8.84 -15.48 17.55
N ASN A 150 10.06 -15.76 17.94
CA ASN A 150 10.53 -17.09 18.31
C ASN A 150 11.24 -17.14 19.67
N GLY A 151 11.26 -16.02 20.40
CA GLY A 151 11.85 -15.92 21.74
C GLY A 151 13.36 -15.63 21.77
N THR A 152 13.96 -15.33 20.63
CA THR A 152 15.37 -14.88 20.58
C THR A 152 15.50 -13.36 20.71
N GLU A 153 14.40 -12.64 20.55
CA GLU A 153 14.31 -11.20 20.62
C GLU A 153 14.42 -10.74 22.09
N THR A 154 15.25 -9.73 22.31
CA THR A 154 15.50 -9.19 23.67
C THR A 154 14.80 -7.85 23.89
N THR A 155 14.36 -7.20 22.82
CA THR A 155 13.78 -5.85 22.85
C THR A 155 12.43 -5.85 22.16
N THR A 156 11.47 -5.12 22.73
CA THR A 156 10.16 -4.88 22.10
C THR A 156 10.00 -3.40 21.80
N VAL A 157 9.68 -3.09 20.57
CA VAL A 157 9.32 -1.75 20.11
C VAL A 157 7.81 -1.66 19.97
N PHE A 158 7.18 -0.80 20.76
CA PHE A 158 5.75 -0.56 20.71
C PHE A 158 5.45 0.63 19.79
N GLN A 159 4.58 0.42 18.82
CA GLN A 159 3.96 1.53 18.13
C GLN A 159 2.65 1.89 18.82
N LEU A 160 2.54 3.15 19.21
CA LEU A 160 1.38 3.69 19.91
C LEU A 160 0.81 4.86 19.11
N GLU A 161 -0.49 5.07 19.20
CA GLU A 161 -1.15 6.22 18.58
C GLU A 161 -2.11 6.94 19.53
N GLY A 162 -2.39 8.21 19.22
CA GLY A 162 -3.37 9.00 19.94
C GLY A 162 -3.01 9.23 21.41
N VAL A 163 -4.01 9.13 22.28
CA VAL A 163 -3.86 9.38 23.73
C VAL A 163 -2.92 8.36 24.39
N GLU A 164 -2.89 7.14 23.90
CA GLU A 164 -2.00 6.08 24.43
C GLU A 164 -0.52 6.43 24.20
N ALA A 165 -0.19 7.02 23.06
CA ALA A 165 1.16 7.47 22.77
C ALA A 165 1.62 8.61 23.72
N LEU A 166 0.68 9.45 24.15
CA LEU A 166 0.98 10.57 25.05
C LEU A 166 1.09 10.13 26.53
N ASN A 167 0.33 9.10 26.92
CA ASN A 167 0.18 8.70 28.32
C ASN A 167 0.83 7.35 28.63
N TYR A 168 1.67 6.85 27.78
CA TYR A 168 2.34 5.56 28.01
C TYR A 168 3.19 5.62 29.27
N GLY A 169 2.81 4.89 30.31
CA GLY A 169 3.50 4.82 31.60
C GLY A 169 4.24 3.52 31.85
N GLY A 170 4.44 2.70 30.80
CA GLY A 170 5.16 1.44 30.90
C GLY A 170 6.68 1.60 31.04
N PRO A 171 7.41 0.53 31.34
CA PRO A 171 8.85 0.54 31.51
C PRO A 171 9.57 0.59 30.15
N ALA A 172 9.41 1.69 29.43
CA ALA A 172 10.03 1.89 28.12
C ALA A 172 10.57 3.32 28.00
N CYS A 173 11.52 3.53 27.11
CA CYS A 173 11.95 4.85 26.69
C CYS A 173 11.31 5.19 25.34
N THR A 174 10.98 6.47 25.16
CA THR A 174 10.47 6.99 23.89
C THR A 174 11.62 7.11 22.89
N VAL A 175 11.56 6.37 21.80
CA VAL A 175 12.53 6.46 20.70
C VAL A 175 12.23 7.68 19.84
N ALA A 176 10.97 7.86 19.45
CA ALA A 176 10.54 9.00 18.66
C ALA A 176 9.07 9.32 18.88
N LEU A 177 8.72 10.59 18.76
CA LEU A 177 7.34 11.09 18.80
C LEU A 177 7.10 12.03 17.63
N ALA A 178 6.01 11.83 16.90
CA ALA A 178 5.61 12.75 15.85
C ALA A 178 4.12 13.08 15.96
N SER A 179 3.77 14.32 15.64
CA SER A 179 2.40 14.79 15.60
C SER A 179 2.03 15.19 14.17
N ALA A 180 0.77 14.93 13.82
CA ALA A 180 0.19 15.22 12.50
C ALA A 180 -0.54 16.57 12.44
N PHE A 181 -0.32 17.45 13.42
CA PHE A 181 -0.93 18.79 13.44
C PHE A 181 -0.13 19.78 12.61
#